data_a4bbe47a2237112362331bc876ed76cc
#
_entry.id   a4bbe47a2237112362331bc876ed76cc
#
_cell.length_a   1.000
_cell.length_b   1.000
_cell.length_c   1.000
_cell.angle_alpha   90.00
_cell.angle_beta   90.00
_cell.angle_gamma   90.00
#
_symmetry.space_group_name_H-M   'P 1'
#
loop_
_entity.id
_entity.type
_entity.pdbx_description
1 polymer ?
#
loop_
_entity_poly.entity_id
_entity_poly.type
_entity_poly.pdbx_seq_one_letter_code
_entity_poly.pdbx_strand_id
1 'polypeptide(L)'
;SGNDTNKNIIAQRPDSVSSSISGSQSSQPSSSKLPAGDERFSKPLAQSAMRETAYFTDAVFVGDSITTGIDLYSSLTNTNVVASTGINLETVLTAKSVRNKAGDKVTIPEAVKEIAPKKIYIMLGTNGIDWMSVDSMIDQYQKVFDTLKKDNQEAIFYIQSIPPVTKQKEKNSNGLNLKKINEFNLRLLKFAEKNKAYFVDVHSALASEDGYLSPDISTDGVHFNSSVYTSWIEYVRRHTSRYE
;
A
#
# COMPACT_ATOMS: atom_id res chain seq x y z
N SER A 1 -52.44 12.96 -29.15
CA SER A 1 -52.48 12.26 -30.43
C SER A 1 -51.03 11.92 -30.83
N GLY A 2 -50.55 10.77 -30.80
CA GLY A 2 -51.01 9.51 -31.32
C GLY A 2 -49.85 8.91 -32.03
N ASN A 3 -49.54 7.74 -31.59
CA ASN A 3 -49.43 6.44 -32.26
C ASN A 3 -48.11 6.10 -32.91
N ASP A 4 -47.47 5.03 -32.33
CA ASP A 4 -47.39 3.64 -32.83
C ASP A 4 -46.51 3.48 -34.09
N THR A 5 -45.65 2.52 -34.16
CA THR A 5 -45.76 1.07 -34.13
C THR A 5 -44.39 0.39 -34.27
N ASN A 6 -44.17 -0.53 -33.38
CA ASN A 6 -43.64 -1.88 -33.50
C ASN A 6 -43.28 -2.42 -34.91
N LYS A 7 -42.12 -3.10 -35.02
CA LYS A 7 -42.08 -4.42 -35.64
C LYS A 7 -40.76 -5.16 -35.43
N ASN A 8 -40.87 -6.30 -34.76
CA ASN A 8 -39.98 -7.45 -34.76
C ASN A 8 -39.73 -7.99 -36.18
N ILE A 9 -38.53 -8.50 -36.45
CA ILE A 9 -38.38 -9.66 -37.35
C ILE A 9 -37.32 -10.57 -36.79
N ILE A 10 -37.75 -11.83 -36.54
CA ILE A 10 -37.03 -13.04 -36.25
C ILE A 10 -36.60 -13.69 -37.59
N ALA A 11 -35.49 -14.43 -37.59
CA ALA A 11 -35.24 -15.68 -38.32
C ALA A 11 -33.75 -15.73 -38.75
N GLN A 12 -33.02 -16.80 -38.76
CA GLN A 12 -33.08 -18.23 -38.53
C GLN A 12 -31.67 -18.77 -38.70
N ARG A 13 -31.34 -19.79 -37.94
CA ARG A 13 -30.16 -20.65 -38.18
C ARG A 13 -30.44 -21.55 -39.40
N PRO A 14 -29.37 -22.09 -40.01
CA PRO A 14 -29.37 -23.56 -40.12
C PRO A 14 -28.07 -24.26 -39.70
N ASP A 15 -28.29 -25.54 -39.46
CA ASP A 15 -27.55 -26.57 -38.77
C ASP A 15 -26.29 -27.08 -39.52
N SER A 16 -25.39 -27.59 -38.64
CA SER A 16 -24.61 -28.81 -38.71
C SER A 16 -23.83 -29.26 -39.96
N VAL A 17 -22.56 -29.56 -39.73
CA VAL A 17 -22.01 -30.90 -40.03
C VAL A 17 -20.78 -31.15 -39.14
N SER A 18 -20.78 -32.32 -38.56
CA SER A 18 -19.79 -33.02 -37.77
C SER A 18 -18.60 -33.48 -38.60
N SER A 19 -17.39 -33.43 -38.07
CA SER A 19 -16.45 -34.54 -38.17
C SER A 19 -15.31 -34.44 -37.17
N SER A 20 -15.19 -35.47 -36.41
CA SER A 20 -14.17 -35.89 -35.47
C SER A 20 -12.79 -36.01 -36.08
N ILE A 21 -11.73 -35.56 -35.36
CA ILE A 21 -10.47 -36.31 -35.27
C ILE A 21 -9.80 -36.01 -33.93
N SER A 22 -9.47 -37.07 -33.24
CA SER A 22 -8.73 -37.18 -32.01
C SER A 22 -7.26 -36.72 -32.18
N GLY A 23 -6.77 -35.97 -31.20
CA GLY A 23 -5.35 -35.66 -31.05
C GLY A 23 -5.07 -35.22 -29.63
N SER A 24 -4.74 -36.18 -28.77
CA SER A 24 -4.21 -35.93 -27.45
C SER A 24 -2.88 -35.20 -27.56
N GLN A 25 -2.86 -33.91 -27.14
CA GLN A 25 -1.63 -33.25 -26.77
C GLN A 25 -1.72 -32.82 -25.32
N SER A 26 -0.84 -33.43 -24.54
CA SER A 26 -0.52 -33.04 -23.17
C SER A 26 -0.14 -31.57 -23.12
N SER A 27 -1.00 -30.75 -22.55
CA SER A 27 -0.66 -29.36 -22.23
C SER A 27 0.24 -29.35 -20.99
N GLN A 28 1.54 -29.19 -21.20
CA GLN A 28 2.43 -28.71 -20.16
C GLN A 28 1.94 -27.31 -19.72
N PRO A 29 2.00 -26.98 -18.41
CA PRO A 29 1.74 -25.63 -18.00
C PRO A 29 2.81 -24.73 -18.59
N SER A 30 2.39 -23.82 -19.47
CA SER A 30 3.25 -22.78 -19.99
C SER A 30 3.75 -21.95 -18.83
N SER A 31 5.04 -22.01 -18.55
CA SER A 31 5.71 -21.00 -17.75
C SER A 31 5.46 -19.67 -18.45
N SER A 32 4.55 -18.87 -17.96
CA SER A 32 4.34 -17.52 -18.44
C SER A 32 5.63 -16.73 -18.17
N LYS A 33 6.49 -16.64 -19.18
CA LYS A 33 7.57 -15.67 -19.20
C LYS A 33 6.93 -14.30 -18.97
N LEU A 34 7.26 -13.68 -17.85
CA LEU A 34 6.94 -12.27 -17.62
C LEU A 34 7.41 -11.47 -18.84
N PRO A 35 6.59 -10.55 -19.35
CA PRO A 35 6.99 -9.73 -20.49
C PRO A 35 8.29 -8.98 -20.19
N ALA A 36 9.08 -8.72 -21.21
CA ALA A 36 10.30 -7.92 -21.13
C ALA A 36 9.95 -6.52 -20.59
N GLY A 37 10.44 -6.19 -19.37
CA GLY A 37 10.02 -5.03 -18.62
C GLY A 37 8.97 -5.43 -17.59
N ASP A 38 9.42 -5.99 -16.46
CA ASP A 38 8.55 -6.31 -15.33
C ASP A 38 8.01 -5.01 -14.71
N GLU A 39 6.81 -4.61 -15.14
CA GLU A 39 6.17 -3.38 -14.66
C GLU A 39 5.58 -3.50 -13.25
N ARG A 40 5.70 -4.68 -12.58
CA ARG A 40 5.12 -4.88 -11.24
C ARG A 40 5.51 -3.82 -10.24
N PHE A 41 6.75 -3.37 -10.33
CA PHE A 41 7.35 -2.49 -9.35
C PHE A 41 7.55 -1.05 -9.86
N SER A 42 7.40 -0.80 -11.14
CA SER A 42 7.65 0.52 -11.76
C SER A 42 6.47 1.49 -11.69
N LYS A 43 5.29 0.95 -11.39
CA LYS A 43 4.04 1.72 -11.28
C LYS A 43 3.34 1.42 -9.97
N PRO A 44 2.53 2.35 -9.46
CA PRO A 44 1.64 2.04 -8.34
C PRO A 44 0.77 0.83 -8.69
N LEU A 45 0.49 0.00 -7.69
CA LEU A 45 -0.43 -1.12 -7.87
C LEU A 45 -1.78 -0.63 -8.39
N ALA A 46 -2.23 -1.26 -9.47
CA ALA A 46 -3.57 -1.04 -10.01
C ALA A 46 -4.63 -1.66 -9.10
N GLN A 47 -5.86 -1.18 -9.24
CA GLN A 47 -6.98 -1.76 -8.53
C GLN A 47 -7.13 -3.25 -8.88
N SER A 48 -7.27 -4.06 -7.86
CA SER A 48 -7.50 -5.50 -7.91
C SER A 48 -8.84 -5.84 -7.23
N ALA A 49 -9.24 -7.11 -7.30
CA ALA A 49 -10.36 -7.57 -6.49
C ALA A 49 -10.05 -7.34 -5.01
N MET A 50 -11.07 -6.98 -4.24
CA MET A 50 -10.92 -6.74 -2.81
C MET A 50 -10.52 -8.02 -2.09
N ARG A 51 -9.37 -8.01 -1.41
CA ARG A 51 -8.96 -9.13 -0.57
C ARG A 51 -9.79 -9.19 0.70
N GLU A 52 -10.11 -10.40 1.13
CA GLU A 52 -10.69 -10.64 2.44
C GLU A 52 -9.72 -10.24 3.56
N THR A 53 -10.24 -9.90 4.72
CA THR A 53 -9.40 -9.49 5.85
C THR A 53 -8.42 -10.58 6.30
N ALA A 54 -8.76 -11.84 6.08
CA ALA A 54 -7.88 -12.98 6.36
C ALA A 54 -6.55 -12.95 5.59
N TYR A 55 -6.51 -12.30 4.43
CA TYR A 55 -5.27 -12.11 3.66
C TYR A 55 -4.20 -11.35 4.44
N PHE A 56 -4.59 -10.52 5.40
CA PHE A 56 -3.70 -9.67 6.19
C PHE A 56 -3.31 -10.25 7.55
N THR A 57 -3.73 -11.46 7.89
CA THR A 57 -3.38 -12.09 9.17
C THR A 57 -1.91 -12.42 9.32
N ASP A 58 -1.22 -12.64 8.21
CA ASP A 58 0.22 -12.87 8.11
C ASP A 58 1.01 -11.63 7.67
N ALA A 59 0.35 -10.47 7.65
CA ALA A 59 0.96 -9.19 7.36
C ALA A 59 1.36 -8.44 8.63
N VAL A 60 2.30 -7.51 8.47
CA VAL A 60 2.61 -6.50 9.48
C VAL A 60 2.55 -5.12 8.83
N PHE A 61 1.96 -4.17 9.52
CA PHE A 61 1.95 -2.76 9.16
C PHE A 61 2.96 -2.03 10.04
N VAL A 62 3.99 -1.51 9.41
CA VAL A 62 5.08 -0.76 10.05
C VAL A 62 4.89 0.73 9.80
N GLY A 63 4.92 1.53 10.85
CA GLY A 63 4.75 2.97 10.70
C GLY A 63 4.86 3.76 11.98
N ASP A 64 4.33 4.98 11.91
CA ASP A 64 4.27 5.94 13.00
C ASP A 64 2.87 6.02 13.62
N SER A 65 2.53 7.18 14.22
CA SER A 65 1.23 7.39 14.86
C SER A 65 0.03 7.22 13.93
N ILE A 66 0.18 7.46 12.62
CA ILE A 66 -0.89 7.24 11.65
C ILE A 66 -1.21 5.74 11.59
N THR A 67 -0.20 4.91 11.51
CA THR A 67 -0.33 3.44 11.43
C THR A 67 -0.91 2.83 12.72
N THR A 68 -0.66 3.42 13.89
CA THR A 68 -1.19 2.90 15.17
C THR A 68 -2.71 2.80 15.20
N GLY A 69 -3.42 3.59 14.41
CA GLY A 69 -4.88 3.58 14.37
C GLY A 69 -5.50 2.41 13.61
N ILE A 70 -4.72 1.61 12.90
CA ILE A 70 -5.25 0.48 12.10
C ILE A 70 -6.01 -0.53 12.98
N ASP A 71 -5.45 -0.91 14.13
CA ASP A 71 -6.08 -1.86 15.05
C ASP A 71 -7.37 -1.32 15.66
N LEU A 72 -7.44 -0.01 15.87
CA LEU A 72 -8.53 0.63 16.60
C LEU A 72 -9.71 1.00 15.70
N TYR A 73 -9.45 1.36 14.44
CA TYR A 73 -10.42 2.06 13.61
C TYR A 73 -10.67 1.39 12.25
N SER A 74 -9.99 0.29 11.94
CA SER A 74 -10.17 -0.39 10.65
C SER A 74 -10.79 -1.79 10.80
N SER A 75 -11.13 -2.38 9.64
CA SER A 75 -11.62 -3.76 9.56
C SER A 75 -10.54 -4.82 9.76
N LEU A 76 -9.26 -4.43 9.80
CA LEU A 76 -8.14 -5.35 9.97
C LEU A 76 -7.84 -5.58 11.45
N THR A 77 -8.73 -6.28 12.14
CA THR A 77 -8.60 -6.53 13.59
C THR A 77 -7.62 -7.64 13.94
N ASN A 78 -7.25 -8.49 12.97
CA ASN A 78 -6.36 -9.65 13.16
C ASN A 78 -5.02 -9.51 12.43
N THR A 79 -4.68 -8.33 11.94
CA THR A 79 -3.35 -8.05 11.38
C THR A 79 -2.36 -7.66 12.48
N ASN A 80 -1.07 -7.66 12.14
CA ASN A 80 -0.06 -7.17 13.07
C ASN A 80 0.25 -5.70 12.78
N VAL A 81 0.26 -4.88 13.82
CA VAL A 81 0.66 -3.47 13.74
C VAL A 81 1.88 -3.25 14.62
N VAL A 82 2.99 -2.85 14.01
CA VAL A 82 4.24 -2.52 14.69
C VAL A 82 4.58 -1.08 14.36
N ALA A 83 4.05 -0.18 15.18
CA ALA A 83 4.11 1.25 14.95
C ALA A 83 4.30 2.00 16.26
N SER A 84 4.84 3.21 16.17
CA SER A 84 5.10 4.02 17.35
C SER A 84 4.93 5.50 17.04
N THR A 85 4.30 6.22 17.97
CA THR A 85 4.12 7.67 17.88
C THR A 85 5.48 8.37 17.87
N GLY A 86 5.66 9.30 16.91
CA GLY A 86 6.88 10.11 16.79
C GLY A 86 8.06 9.41 16.12
N ILE A 87 7.94 8.13 15.79
CA ILE A 87 9.01 7.41 15.08
C ILE A 87 9.28 8.06 13.72
N ASN A 88 10.53 8.13 13.35
CA ASN A 88 10.96 8.67 12.05
C ASN A 88 12.06 7.77 11.44
N LEU A 89 12.48 8.12 10.23
CA LEU A 89 13.46 7.34 9.47
C LEU A 89 14.86 7.27 10.14
N GLU A 90 15.20 8.22 11.00
CA GLU A 90 16.47 8.20 11.74
C GLU A 90 16.39 7.35 13.02
N THR A 91 15.20 7.20 13.60
CA THR A 91 15.03 6.57 14.91
C THR A 91 14.47 5.16 14.87
N VAL A 92 13.82 4.77 13.77
CA VAL A 92 13.11 3.50 13.64
C VAL A 92 13.99 2.27 13.88
N LEU A 93 15.27 2.32 13.54
CA LEU A 93 16.20 1.19 13.70
C LEU A 93 16.74 1.04 15.12
N THR A 94 16.76 2.09 15.91
CA THR A 94 17.46 2.12 17.21
C THR A 94 16.55 2.37 18.40
N ALA A 95 15.44 3.06 18.22
CA ALA A 95 14.52 3.34 19.31
C ALA A 95 13.77 2.08 19.74
N LYS A 96 13.86 1.73 21.03
CA LYS A 96 13.09 0.65 21.64
C LYS A 96 11.68 1.15 21.97
N SER A 97 10.90 1.34 20.92
CA SER A 97 9.61 2.06 20.99
C SER A 97 8.38 1.15 21.01
N VAL A 98 8.56 -0.14 20.80
CA VAL A 98 7.49 -1.14 20.78
C VAL A 98 7.79 -2.28 21.74
N ARG A 99 6.84 -3.19 21.92
CA ARG A 99 7.02 -4.36 22.78
C ARG A 99 6.97 -5.63 21.97
N ASN A 100 7.81 -6.59 22.37
CA ASN A 100 7.75 -7.96 21.84
C ASN A 100 6.64 -8.77 22.52
N LYS A 101 6.49 -10.05 22.14
CA LYS A 101 5.46 -10.94 22.73
C LYS A 101 5.64 -11.16 24.22
N ALA A 102 6.89 -11.11 24.71
CA ALA A 102 7.19 -11.21 26.14
C ALA A 102 6.94 -9.92 26.93
N GLY A 103 6.61 -8.81 26.24
CA GLY A 103 6.35 -7.51 26.87
C GLY A 103 7.59 -6.63 27.04
N ASP A 104 8.75 -7.06 26.55
CA ASP A 104 9.98 -6.28 26.60
C ASP A 104 9.99 -5.18 25.54
N LYS A 105 10.59 -4.05 25.88
CA LYS A 105 10.79 -2.96 24.92
C LYS A 105 11.88 -3.36 23.90
N VAL A 106 11.51 -3.29 22.63
CA VAL A 106 12.38 -3.64 21.51
C VAL A 106 12.26 -2.60 20.40
N THR A 107 13.14 -2.69 19.40
CA THR A 107 13.01 -1.89 18.17
C THR A 107 11.91 -2.44 17.27
N ILE A 108 11.45 -1.62 16.34
CA ILE A 108 10.48 -2.06 15.32
C ILE A 108 11.01 -3.25 14.52
N PRO A 109 12.25 -3.24 13.98
CA PRO A 109 12.78 -4.41 13.28
C PRO A 109 12.83 -5.69 14.11
N GLU A 110 13.18 -5.60 15.39
CA GLU A 110 13.18 -6.75 16.31
C GLU A 110 11.79 -7.34 16.48
N ALA A 111 10.77 -6.49 16.65
CA ALA A 111 9.38 -6.93 16.77
C ALA A 111 8.87 -7.58 15.47
N VAL A 112 9.19 -7.02 14.31
CA VAL A 112 8.83 -7.58 13.01
C VAL A 112 9.48 -8.95 12.80
N LYS A 113 10.74 -9.08 13.13
CA LYS A 113 11.48 -10.36 13.04
C LYS A 113 10.80 -11.45 13.88
N GLU A 114 10.39 -11.13 15.08
CA GLU A 114 9.69 -12.08 15.97
C GLU A 114 8.34 -12.54 15.37
N ILE A 115 7.59 -11.62 14.73
CA ILE A 115 6.33 -11.93 14.06
C ILE A 115 6.56 -12.84 12.85
N ALA A 116 7.69 -12.72 12.17
CA ALA A 116 8.01 -13.45 10.94
C ALA A 116 6.89 -13.37 9.88
N PRO A 117 6.51 -12.15 9.47
CA PRO A 117 5.39 -11.95 8.56
C PRO A 117 5.71 -12.42 7.14
N LYS A 118 4.67 -12.73 6.37
CA LYS A 118 4.79 -12.97 4.92
C LYS A 118 4.65 -11.70 4.09
N LYS A 119 4.05 -10.65 4.66
CA LYS A 119 3.85 -9.36 4.01
C LYS A 119 4.22 -8.23 4.97
N ILE A 120 4.96 -7.27 4.47
CA ILE A 120 5.37 -6.09 5.24
C ILE A 120 4.91 -4.85 4.51
N TYR A 121 3.98 -4.13 5.12
CA TYR A 121 3.50 -2.82 4.67
C TYR A 121 4.23 -1.74 5.45
N ILE A 122 4.87 -0.79 4.75
CA ILE A 122 5.63 0.31 5.38
C ILE A 122 4.99 1.64 5.03
N MET A 123 4.74 2.48 6.02
CA MET A 123 4.40 3.89 5.87
C MET A 123 5.22 4.71 6.84
N LEU A 124 6.29 5.32 6.36
CA LEU A 124 7.20 6.17 7.13
C LEU A 124 7.59 7.40 6.33
N GLY A 125 7.82 8.50 7.00
CA GLY A 125 8.29 9.74 6.39
C GLY A 125 7.52 10.98 6.78
N THR A 126 6.28 10.87 7.24
CA THR A 126 5.49 12.03 7.72
C THR A 126 6.24 12.75 8.84
N ASN A 127 6.78 12.01 9.80
CA ASN A 127 7.72 12.56 10.76
C ASN A 127 9.09 12.71 10.09
N GLY A 128 9.58 13.92 9.98
CA GLY A 128 10.86 14.20 9.35
C GLY A 128 10.79 14.92 8.01
N ILE A 129 9.63 14.87 7.31
CA ILE A 129 9.47 15.54 6.01
C ILE A 129 9.69 17.06 6.10
N ASP A 130 9.44 17.66 7.24
CA ASP A 130 9.60 19.10 7.47
C ASP A 130 11.05 19.54 7.67
N TRP A 131 11.95 18.67 8.09
CA TRP A 131 13.33 19.01 8.41
C TRP A 131 14.42 18.19 7.71
N MET A 132 14.12 16.97 7.25
CA MET A 132 15.05 16.16 6.47
C MET A 132 14.99 16.52 4.99
N SER A 133 16.13 16.46 4.28
CA SER A 133 16.11 16.47 2.81
C SER A 133 15.50 15.20 2.26
N VAL A 134 14.91 15.27 1.08
CA VAL A 134 14.35 14.07 0.42
C VAL A 134 15.43 13.02 0.16
N ASP A 135 16.63 13.46 -0.28
CA ASP A 135 17.76 12.54 -0.47
C ASP A 135 18.12 11.80 0.83
N SER A 136 18.23 12.52 1.94
CA SER A 136 18.50 11.93 3.25
C SER A 136 17.41 10.97 3.69
N MET A 137 16.14 11.30 3.45
CA MET A 137 15.01 10.44 3.75
C MET A 137 15.09 9.13 2.97
N ILE A 138 15.40 9.17 1.69
CA ILE A 138 15.53 7.97 0.85
C ILE A 138 16.73 7.13 1.29
N ASP A 139 17.86 7.74 1.63
CA ASP A 139 19.02 7.02 2.15
C ASP A 139 18.70 6.30 3.47
N GLN A 140 18.00 6.94 4.37
CA GLN A 140 17.55 6.31 5.62
C GLN A 140 16.49 5.23 5.37
N TYR A 141 15.59 5.45 4.43
CA TYR A 141 14.58 4.46 4.04
C TYR A 141 15.24 3.16 3.53
N GLN A 142 16.33 3.30 2.74
CA GLN A 142 17.09 2.16 2.26
C GLN A 142 17.67 1.33 3.43
N LYS A 143 18.20 1.98 4.45
CA LYS A 143 18.71 1.29 5.64
C LYS A 143 17.61 0.54 6.39
N VAL A 144 16.44 1.15 6.52
CA VAL A 144 15.27 0.51 7.14
C VAL A 144 14.83 -0.70 6.35
N PHE A 145 14.69 -0.54 5.03
CA PHE A 145 14.31 -1.63 4.14
C PHE A 145 15.31 -2.78 4.19
N ASP A 146 16.60 -2.50 4.08
CA ASP A 146 17.65 -3.51 4.09
C ASP A 146 17.66 -4.30 5.41
N THR A 147 17.43 -3.63 6.53
CA THR A 147 17.35 -4.27 7.85
C THR A 147 16.13 -5.21 7.92
N LEU A 148 14.97 -4.75 7.51
CA LEU A 148 13.74 -5.57 7.48
C LEU A 148 13.87 -6.73 6.50
N LYS A 149 14.45 -6.50 5.32
CA LYS A 149 14.63 -7.53 4.29
C LYS A 149 15.61 -8.62 4.72
N LYS A 150 16.69 -8.24 5.38
CA LYS A 150 17.68 -9.18 5.91
C LYS A 150 17.05 -10.20 6.86
N ASP A 151 16.17 -9.75 7.73
CA ASP A 151 15.53 -10.60 8.73
C ASP A 151 14.27 -11.31 8.21
N ASN A 152 13.73 -10.87 7.06
CA ASN A 152 12.46 -11.36 6.47
C ASN A 152 12.62 -11.53 4.96
N GLN A 153 13.57 -12.40 4.56
CA GLN A 153 14.01 -12.53 3.16
C GLN A 153 12.90 -12.93 2.19
N GLU A 154 11.98 -13.76 2.64
CA GLU A 154 10.87 -14.26 1.82
C GLU A 154 9.61 -13.39 1.89
N ALA A 155 9.63 -12.33 2.69
CA ALA A 155 8.48 -11.44 2.81
C ALA A 155 8.27 -10.61 1.54
N ILE A 156 7.01 -10.35 1.23
CA ILE A 156 6.59 -9.41 0.18
C ILE A 156 6.49 -8.03 0.81
N PHE A 157 7.15 -7.06 0.20
CA PHE A 157 7.15 -5.68 0.69
C PHE A 157 6.19 -4.81 -0.11
N TYR A 158 5.37 -4.07 0.62
CA TYR A 158 4.47 -3.04 0.12
C TYR A 158 4.89 -1.69 0.70
N ILE A 159 5.37 -0.81 -0.15
CA ILE A 159 5.77 0.57 0.21
C ILE A 159 4.57 1.48 -0.03
N GLN A 160 4.07 2.10 1.02
CA GLN A 160 2.96 3.04 0.92
C GLN A 160 3.48 4.46 0.77
N SER A 161 2.88 5.24 -0.12
CA SER A 161 3.12 6.68 -0.16
C SER A 161 2.63 7.33 1.14
N ILE A 162 3.28 8.40 1.57
CA ILE A 162 2.82 9.14 2.75
C ILE A 162 1.61 10.00 2.40
N PRO A 163 0.64 10.14 3.32
CA PRO A 163 -0.57 10.91 3.09
C PRO A 163 -0.29 12.40 2.88
N PRO A 164 -1.22 13.11 2.24
CA PRO A 164 -1.18 14.56 2.23
C PRO A 164 -1.49 15.14 3.61
N VAL A 165 -1.19 16.41 3.79
CA VAL A 165 -1.61 17.20 4.93
C VAL A 165 -2.65 18.23 4.50
N THR A 166 -3.34 18.86 5.44
CA THR A 166 -4.28 19.94 5.11
C THR A 166 -3.53 21.19 4.64
N LYS A 167 -4.22 21.99 3.84
CA LYS A 167 -3.69 23.29 3.36
C LYS A 167 -3.32 24.20 4.52
N GLN A 168 -4.11 24.21 5.60
CA GLN A 168 -3.86 24.99 6.79
C GLN A 168 -2.60 24.53 7.53
N LYS A 169 -2.37 23.21 7.59
CA LYS A 169 -1.14 22.66 8.19
C LYS A 169 0.11 23.09 7.44
N GLU A 170 0.07 23.02 6.11
CA GLU A 170 1.16 23.52 5.26
C GLU A 170 1.46 24.99 5.54
N LYS A 171 0.42 25.83 5.57
CA LYS A 171 0.54 27.27 5.81
C LYS A 171 1.19 27.58 7.15
N ASN A 172 0.96 26.78 8.16
CA ASN A 172 1.45 26.97 9.52
C ASN A 172 2.77 26.25 9.81
N SER A 173 3.37 25.62 8.82
CA SER A 173 4.59 24.81 8.98
C SER A 173 5.75 25.35 8.17
N ASN A 174 6.97 25.19 8.69
CA ASN A 174 8.20 25.43 7.95
C ASN A 174 8.70 24.10 7.39
N GLY A 175 8.56 23.89 6.06
CA GLY A 175 9.08 22.70 5.40
C GLY A 175 8.07 21.55 5.18
N LEU A 176 6.99 21.50 5.92
CA LEU A 176 5.90 20.55 5.66
C LEU A 176 4.99 21.12 4.57
N ASN A 177 5.21 20.71 3.33
CA ASN A 177 4.44 21.20 2.20
C ASN A 177 4.14 20.08 1.19
N LEU A 178 3.10 20.28 0.41
CA LEU A 178 2.62 19.32 -0.58
C LEU A 178 3.67 19.02 -1.65
N LYS A 179 4.41 20.02 -2.10
CA LYS A 179 5.48 19.84 -3.10
C LYS A 179 6.53 18.83 -2.61
N LYS A 180 6.98 18.97 -1.38
CA LYS A 180 8.00 18.10 -0.79
C LYS A 180 7.45 16.69 -0.54
N ILE A 181 6.20 16.59 -0.08
CA ILE A 181 5.50 15.31 0.09
C ILE A 181 5.40 14.58 -1.26
N ASN A 182 4.99 15.28 -2.31
CA ASN A 182 4.90 14.70 -3.65
C ASN A 182 6.26 14.26 -4.19
N GLU A 183 7.31 15.05 -3.98
CA GLU A 183 8.68 14.70 -4.35
C GLU A 183 9.14 13.42 -3.63
N PHE A 184 8.93 13.34 -2.33
CA PHE A 184 9.27 12.15 -1.55
C PHE A 184 8.51 10.92 -2.05
N ASN A 185 7.20 11.04 -2.29
CA ASN A 185 6.38 9.94 -2.80
C ASN A 185 6.82 9.45 -4.19
N LEU A 186 7.22 10.36 -5.08
CA LEU A 186 7.80 9.98 -6.38
C LEU A 186 9.13 9.22 -6.20
N ARG A 187 9.95 9.65 -5.27
CA ARG A 187 11.21 8.96 -4.94
C ARG A 187 10.96 7.60 -4.30
N LEU A 188 9.90 7.45 -3.51
CA LEU A 188 9.47 6.15 -2.96
C LEU A 188 9.03 5.17 -4.04
N LEU A 189 8.35 5.64 -5.08
CA LEU A 189 7.99 4.78 -6.21
C LEU A 189 9.24 4.23 -6.90
N LYS A 190 10.23 5.07 -7.18
CA LYS A 190 11.52 4.65 -7.74
C LYS A 190 12.30 3.72 -6.81
N PHE A 191 12.23 4.00 -5.52
CA PHE A 191 12.81 3.15 -4.48
C PHE A 191 12.19 1.74 -4.49
N ALA A 192 10.86 1.67 -4.57
CA ALA A 192 10.13 0.41 -4.63
C ALA A 192 10.54 -0.41 -5.87
N GLU A 193 10.62 0.23 -7.04
CA GLU A 193 11.09 -0.42 -8.28
C GLU A 193 12.50 -1.00 -8.11
N LYS A 194 13.44 -0.20 -7.63
CA LYS A 194 14.83 -0.60 -7.40
C LYS A 194 14.94 -1.80 -6.46
N ASN A 195 14.13 -1.85 -5.43
CA ASN A 195 14.18 -2.86 -4.38
C ASN A 195 13.18 -4.02 -4.59
N LYS A 196 12.50 -4.07 -5.73
CA LYS A 196 11.49 -5.08 -6.07
C LYS A 196 10.41 -5.19 -4.99
N ALA A 197 9.91 -4.05 -4.56
CA ALA A 197 8.78 -3.90 -3.66
C ALA A 197 7.60 -3.30 -4.42
N TYR A 198 6.38 -3.65 -4.01
CA TYR A 198 5.18 -3.04 -4.55
C TYR A 198 4.96 -1.65 -3.96
N PHE A 199 4.42 -0.74 -4.76
CA PHE A 199 4.07 0.59 -4.32
C PHE A 199 2.55 0.76 -4.24
N VAL A 200 2.05 1.17 -3.08
CA VAL A 200 0.64 1.41 -2.82
C VAL A 200 0.42 2.91 -2.65
N ASP A 201 -0.28 3.53 -3.58
CA ASP A 201 -0.45 4.99 -3.61
C ASP A 201 -1.58 5.48 -2.70
N VAL A 202 -1.39 5.32 -1.41
CA VAL A 202 -2.34 5.75 -0.37
C VAL A 202 -2.56 7.26 -0.41
N HIS A 203 -1.52 8.04 -0.72
CA HIS A 203 -1.61 9.49 -0.84
C HIS A 203 -2.71 9.91 -1.81
N SER A 204 -2.69 9.38 -3.03
CA SER A 204 -3.70 9.71 -4.05
C SER A 204 -5.11 9.27 -3.64
N ALA A 205 -5.23 8.16 -2.91
CA ALA A 205 -6.52 7.68 -2.42
C ALA A 205 -7.15 8.62 -1.37
N LEU A 206 -6.33 9.32 -0.58
CA LEU A 206 -6.79 10.18 0.51
C LEU A 206 -6.78 11.67 0.17
N ALA A 207 -6.13 12.06 -0.92
CA ALA A 207 -6.07 13.45 -1.36
C ALA A 207 -7.41 13.92 -1.93
N SER A 208 -7.77 15.17 -1.63
CA SER A 208 -8.83 15.88 -2.32
C SER A 208 -8.37 16.31 -3.72
N GLU A 209 -9.26 16.87 -4.54
CA GLU A 209 -8.95 17.33 -5.90
C GLU A 209 -7.79 18.32 -5.96
N ASP A 210 -7.63 19.13 -4.91
CA ASP A 210 -6.52 20.09 -4.79
C ASP A 210 -5.19 19.46 -4.34
N GLY A 211 -5.18 18.16 -4.07
CA GLY A 211 -4.01 17.40 -3.63
C GLY A 211 -3.76 17.42 -2.13
N TYR A 212 -4.51 18.20 -1.38
CA TYR A 212 -4.40 18.29 0.09
C TYR A 212 -5.33 17.30 0.79
N LEU A 213 -5.09 17.09 2.07
CA LEU A 213 -6.03 16.39 2.93
C LEU A 213 -7.21 17.34 3.24
N SER A 214 -8.45 16.83 3.11
CA SER A 214 -9.61 17.63 3.47
C SER A 214 -9.61 17.97 4.97
N PRO A 215 -9.92 19.23 5.35
CA PRO A 215 -10.02 19.58 6.76
C PRO A 215 -11.16 18.84 7.49
N ASP A 216 -12.10 18.28 6.77
CA ASP A 216 -13.22 17.51 7.34
C ASP A 216 -12.81 16.16 7.92
N ILE A 217 -11.65 15.64 7.52
CA ILE A 217 -11.16 14.32 7.91
C ILE A 217 -9.91 14.34 8.78
N SER A 218 -9.49 15.54 9.21
CA SER A 218 -8.35 15.72 10.12
C SER A 218 -8.56 16.95 11.00
N THR A 219 -8.33 16.81 12.30
CA THR A 219 -8.43 17.91 13.26
C THR A 219 -7.12 18.70 13.40
N ASP A 220 -5.97 18.02 13.29
CA ASP A 220 -4.65 18.64 13.44
C ASP A 220 -3.92 18.89 12.11
N GLY A 221 -4.54 18.49 11.00
CA GLY A 221 -4.01 18.63 9.65
C GLY A 221 -3.09 17.51 9.18
N VAL A 222 -2.80 16.54 10.01
CA VAL A 222 -1.91 15.38 9.73
C VAL A 222 -2.61 14.05 10.03
N HIS A 223 -3.12 13.89 11.25
CA HIS A 223 -3.75 12.64 11.68
C HIS A 223 -5.19 12.54 11.18
N PHE A 224 -5.64 11.29 10.99
CA PHE A 224 -6.95 10.97 10.45
C PHE A 224 -8.02 10.91 11.53
N ASN A 225 -9.23 11.33 11.18
CA ASN A 225 -10.43 10.91 11.89
C ASN A 225 -10.65 9.40 11.66
N SER A 226 -11.35 8.74 12.54
CA SER A 226 -11.55 7.28 12.52
C SER A 226 -12.11 6.76 11.19
N SER A 227 -13.01 7.52 10.54
CA SER A 227 -13.61 7.14 9.26
C SER A 227 -12.60 6.98 8.13
N VAL A 228 -11.47 7.70 8.17
CA VAL A 228 -10.44 7.65 7.13
C VAL A 228 -9.71 6.32 7.13
N TYR A 229 -9.59 5.66 8.28
CA TYR A 229 -9.00 4.33 8.37
C TYR A 229 -9.78 3.30 7.56
N THR A 230 -11.10 3.40 7.50
CA THR A 230 -11.92 2.55 6.63
C THR A 230 -11.54 2.77 5.16
N SER A 231 -11.47 4.01 4.70
CA SER A 231 -11.11 4.35 3.32
C SER A 231 -9.69 3.91 2.97
N TRP A 232 -8.73 4.14 3.87
CA TRP A 232 -7.34 3.70 3.69
C TRP A 232 -7.26 2.18 3.53
N ILE A 233 -7.83 1.44 4.46
CA ILE A 233 -7.73 -0.02 4.46
C ILE A 233 -8.53 -0.66 3.32
N GLU A 234 -9.67 -0.11 2.92
CA GLU A 234 -10.37 -0.55 1.71
C GLU A 234 -9.49 -0.37 0.46
N TYR A 235 -8.79 0.76 0.37
CA TYR A 235 -7.84 0.98 -0.72
C TYR A 235 -6.73 -0.07 -0.72
N VAL A 236 -6.13 -0.34 0.42
CA VAL A 236 -5.09 -1.37 0.57
C VAL A 236 -5.62 -2.75 0.16
N ARG A 237 -6.82 -3.11 0.59
CA ARG A 237 -7.46 -4.39 0.25
C ARG A 237 -7.78 -4.53 -1.25
N ARG A 238 -7.94 -3.42 -1.96
CA ARG A 238 -8.22 -3.38 -3.41
C ARG A 238 -6.97 -3.14 -4.26
N HIS A 239 -5.80 -3.05 -3.67
CA HIS A 239 -4.52 -2.81 -4.35
C HIS A 239 -3.45 -3.77 -3.85
N THR A 240 -3.60 -5.03 -4.21
CA THR A 240 -2.67 -6.11 -3.84
C THR A 240 -2.04 -6.73 -5.09
N SER A 241 -0.94 -7.45 -4.89
CA SER A 241 -0.26 -8.16 -5.96
C SER A 241 -1.13 -9.25 -6.57
N ARG A 242 -0.95 -9.49 -7.88
CA ARG A 242 -1.53 -10.63 -8.61
C ARG A 242 -0.61 -11.85 -8.60
N TYR A 243 0.60 -11.71 -8.12
CA TYR A 243 1.68 -12.69 -8.28
C TYR A 243 2.04 -13.40 -6.97
N GLU A 244 1.12 -13.44 -6.03
CA GLU A 244 1.24 -14.15 -4.77
C GLU A 244 0.65 -15.57 -4.87
#